data_9be3db9484d33b535e63650b86ee21c8
#
_entry.id   9be3db9484d33b535e63650b86ee21c8
#
_cell.length_a   1.000
_cell.length_b   1.000
_cell.length_c   1.000
_cell.angle_alpha   90.00
_cell.angle_beta   90.00
_cell.angle_gamma   90.00
#
_symmetry.space_group_name_H-M   'P 1'
#
loop_
_entity.id
_entity.type
_entity.pdbx_description
1 polymer ?
#
loop_
_entity_poly.entity_id
_entity_poly.type
_entity_poly.pdbx_seq_one_letter_code
_entity_poly.pdbx_strand_id
1 'polypeptide(L)'
;MERPKVPVDDRYLRMKIQTAKPMELILIMYDGVILFLKRALVNYELRKRHVFDENLKKSKRVIKELQLSLNMDAKPIAGQLYSLYDYMLREIGDAMCNRKENRAKLQRVIRMLQDLRTTWDKIKNTAPVEKDKRTLEKLTLSM
;
A
#
# COMPACT_ATOMS: atom_id res chain seq x y z
N MET A 1 -1.72 24.45 12.25
CA MET A 1 -1.88 24.04 11.65
C MET A 1 -2.21 23.18 11.32
N GLU A 2 -2.48 23.05 11.12
CA GLU A 2 -2.87 22.32 10.59
C GLU A 2 -2.79 21.56 9.92
N ARG A 3 -3.12 21.13 9.73
CA ARG A 3 -3.15 20.37 9.00
C ARG A 3 -3.57 20.02 8.19
N PRO A 4 -3.28 19.87 7.78
CA PRO A 4 -3.86 19.61 6.78
C PRO A 4 -4.62 18.61 6.61
N LYS A 5 -5.22 18.50 6.73
CA LYS A 5 -5.82 17.68 6.42
C LYS A 5 -6.39 17.36 5.59
N VAL A 6 -6.12 17.09 5.80
CA VAL A 6 -6.65 16.71 4.82
C VAL A 6 -7.86 17.06 4.58
N PRO A 7 -7.94 17.57 3.72
CA PRO A 7 -9.14 17.98 3.26
C PRO A 7 -10.06 16.91 3.03
N VAL A 8 -9.63 15.78 3.32
CA VAL A 8 -10.45 14.74 2.96
C VAL A 8 -11.40 14.54 4.04
N ASP A 9 -12.52 15.01 3.83
CA ASP A 9 -13.66 14.69 4.57
C ASP A 9 -13.81 13.18 4.53
N ASP A 10 -13.91 12.56 5.68
CA ASP A 10 -14.14 11.14 5.78
C ASP A 10 -15.35 10.69 4.99
N ARG A 11 -16.39 11.54 4.96
CA ARG A 11 -17.60 11.24 4.22
C ARG A 11 -17.31 11.12 2.72
N TYR A 12 -16.53 12.04 2.18
CA TYR A 12 -16.18 12.03 0.77
C TYR A 12 -15.39 10.78 0.45
N LEU A 13 -14.40 10.45 1.28
CA LEU A 13 -13.59 9.27 1.08
C LEU A 13 -14.43 7.99 1.17
N ARG A 14 -15.35 7.91 2.13
CA ARG A 14 -16.24 6.76 2.26
C ARG A 14 -17.10 6.59 1.02
N MET A 15 -17.66 7.68 0.51
CA MET A 15 -18.47 7.63 -0.70
C MET A 15 -17.65 7.16 -1.88
N LYS A 16 -16.43 7.67 -2.02
CA LYS A 16 -15.53 7.26 -3.08
C LYS A 16 -15.24 5.77 -3.01
N ILE A 17 -14.98 5.26 -1.82
CA ILE A 17 -14.69 3.85 -1.61
C ILE A 17 -15.91 2.99 -1.92
N GLN A 18 -17.10 3.41 -1.46
CA GLN A 18 -18.32 2.66 -1.66
C GLN A 18 -18.73 2.57 -3.13
N THR A 19 -18.43 3.59 -3.91
CA THR A 19 -18.79 3.61 -5.33
C THR A 19 -17.68 3.11 -6.25
N ALA A 20 -16.50 2.88 -5.70
CA ALA A 20 -15.35 2.44 -6.50
C ALA A 20 -15.49 1.00 -6.95
N LYS A 21 -14.94 0.71 -8.12
CA LYS A 21 -14.81 -0.67 -8.59
C LYS A 21 -13.69 -1.33 -7.79
N PRO A 22 -13.66 -2.69 -7.72
CA PRO A 22 -12.63 -3.39 -6.95
C PRO A 22 -11.20 -2.94 -7.28
N MET A 23 -10.88 -2.74 -8.55
CA MET A 23 -9.53 -2.33 -8.91
C MET A 23 -9.23 -0.89 -8.48
N GLU A 24 -10.24 -0.05 -8.45
CA GLU A 24 -10.05 1.32 -7.93
C GLU A 24 -9.73 1.29 -6.45
N LEU A 25 -10.30 0.35 -5.71
CA LEU A 25 -9.97 0.17 -4.29
C LEU A 25 -8.51 -0.27 -4.13
N ILE A 26 -8.05 -1.14 -5.01
CA ILE A 26 -6.65 -1.57 -5.00
C ILE A 26 -5.72 -0.37 -5.21
N LEU A 27 -6.08 0.53 -6.13
CA LEU A 27 -5.29 1.73 -6.37
C LEU A 27 -5.26 2.65 -5.14
N ILE A 28 -6.39 2.76 -4.44
CA ILE A 28 -6.45 3.53 -3.20
C ILE A 28 -5.53 2.91 -2.15
N MET A 29 -5.49 1.58 -2.06
CA MET A 29 -4.60 0.90 -1.14
C MET A 29 -3.13 1.15 -1.48
N TYR A 30 -2.78 1.14 -2.77
CA TYR A 30 -1.43 1.47 -3.20
C TYR A 30 -1.06 2.90 -2.78
N ASP A 31 -1.96 3.85 -3.02
CA ASP A 31 -1.73 5.24 -2.62
C ASP A 31 -1.51 5.35 -1.12
N GLY A 32 -2.28 4.58 -0.35
CA GLY A 32 -2.13 4.57 1.10
C GLY A 32 -0.77 4.06 1.55
N VAL A 33 -0.31 2.95 0.96
CA VAL A 33 1.01 2.39 1.31
C VAL A 33 2.12 3.37 0.94
N ILE A 34 2.04 3.94 -0.25
CA ILE A 34 3.05 4.90 -0.71
C ILE A 34 3.13 6.07 0.28
N LEU A 35 1.97 6.57 0.71
CA LEU A 35 1.92 7.67 1.67
C LEU A 35 2.54 7.26 3.01
N PHE A 36 2.21 6.08 3.53
CA PHE A 36 2.78 5.61 4.79
C PHE A 36 4.30 5.50 4.70
N LEU A 37 4.81 4.97 3.59
CA LEU A 37 6.26 4.82 3.43
C LEU A 37 6.95 6.18 3.33
N LYS A 38 6.34 7.13 2.65
CA LYS A 38 6.90 8.48 2.56
C LYS A 38 6.89 9.15 3.93
N ARG A 39 5.84 8.97 4.70
CA ARG A 39 5.77 9.48 6.07
C ARG A 39 6.83 8.84 6.96
N ALA A 40 7.06 7.53 6.76
CA ALA A 40 8.10 6.84 7.50
C ALA A 40 9.46 7.48 7.22
N LEU A 41 9.77 7.77 5.95
CA LEU A 41 11.05 8.38 5.59
C LEU A 41 11.21 9.76 6.22
N VAL A 42 10.17 10.59 6.18
CA VAL A 42 10.22 11.91 6.80
C VAL A 42 10.49 11.78 8.29
N ASN A 43 9.82 10.86 8.96
CA ASN A 43 9.98 10.71 10.40
C ASN A 43 11.28 10.02 10.79
N TYR A 44 11.86 9.25 9.89
CA TYR A 44 13.19 8.71 10.08
C TYR A 44 14.21 9.86 10.13
N GLU A 45 14.10 10.81 9.20
CA GLU A 45 14.98 11.98 9.16
C GLU A 45 14.80 12.85 10.39
N LEU A 46 13.58 12.96 10.89
CA LEU A 46 13.27 13.73 12.08
C LEU A 46 13.59 12.97 13.36
N ARG A 47 14.09 11.76 13.25
CA ARG A 47 14.44 10.90 14.37
C ARG A 47 13.26 10.57 15.28
N LYS A 48 12.08 10.51 14.71
CA LYS A 48 10.86 10.12 15.42
C LYS A 48 10.63 8.63 15.23
N ARG A 49 11.34 7.83 16.00
CA ARG A 49 11.37 6.39 15.82
C ARG A 49 10.00 5.74 15.94
N HIS A 50 9.21 6.17 16.91
CA HIS A 50 7.89 5.59 17.10
C HIS A 50 6.99 5.80 15.89
N VAL A 51 6.99 7.02 15.33
CA VAL A 51 6.18 7.33 14.16
C VAL A 51 6.68 6.58 12.94
N PHE A 52 8.00 6.48 12.80
CA PHE A 52 8.62 5.70 11.73
C PHE A 52 8.11 4.25 11.76
N ASP A 53 8.22 3.59 12.92
CA ASP A 53 7.82 2.20 13.08
C ASP A 53 6.33 2.02 12.82
N GLU A 54 5.50 2.93 13.32
CA GLU A 54 4.05 2.87 13.13
C GLU A 54 3.68 2.87 11.65
N ASN A 55 4.31 3.77 10.89
CA ASN A 55 4.02 3.87 9.46
C ASN A 55 4.49 2.62 8.71
N LEU A 56 5.60 2.04 9.11
CA LEU A 56 6.07 0.80 8.49
C LEU A 56 5.13 -0.37 8.81
N LYS A 57 4.62 -0.44 10.03
CA LYS A 57 3.66 -1.48 10.39
C LYS A 57 2.39 -1.37 9.57
N LYS A 58 1.90 -0.14 9.38
CA LYS A 58 0.71 0.10 8.56
C LYS A 58 0.96 -0.33 7.12
N SER A 59 2.13 0.00 6.59
CA SER A 59 2.51 -0.38 5.23
C SER A 59 2.51 -1.90 5.06
N LYS A 60 3.11 -2.61 6.01
CA LYS A 60 3.18 -4.06 5.94
C LYS A 60 1.79 -4.68 5.96
N ARG A 61 0.90 -4.15 6.80
CA ARG A 61 -0.45 -4.68 6.89
C ARG A 61 -1.19 -4.54 5.57
N VAL A 62 -1.10 -3.38 4.94
CA VAL A 62 -1.80 -3.16 3.68
C VAL A 62 -1.21 -4.01 2.56
N ILE A 63 0.12 -4.12 2.49
CA ILE A 63 0.75 -4.96 1.48
C ILE A 63 0.35 -6.42 1.67
N LYS A 64 0.26 -6.88 2.91
CA LYS A 64 -0.19 -8.24 3.18
C LYS A 64 -1.60 -8.47 2.65
N GLU A 65 -2.47 -7.49 2.84
CA GLU A 65 -3.83 -7.59 2.33
C GLU A 65 -3.87 -7.57 0.80
N LEU A 66 -3.01 -6.76 0.18
CA LEU A 66 -2.88 -6.79 -1.28
C LEU A 66 -2.45 -8.18 -1.75
N GLN A 67 -1.49 -8.77 -1.07
CA GLN A 67 -1.01 -10.11 -1.40
C GLN A 67 -2.12 -11.15 -1.29
N LEU A 68 -2.91 -11.07 -0.22
CA LEU A 68 -4.00 -12.00 0.01
C LEU A 68 -5.18 -11.78 -0.93
N SER A 69 -5.27 -10.63 -1.57
CA SER A 69 -6.35 -10.33 -2.50
C SER A 69 -6.12 -10.87 -3.90
N LEU A 70 -4.94 -11.42 -4.17
CA LEU A 70 -4.63 -11.92 -5.50
C LEU A 70 -5.43 -13.16 -5.85
N ASN A 71 -5.91 -13.19 -7.09
CA ASN A 71 -6.56 -14.38 -7.64
C ASN A 71 -5.45 -15.29 -8.18
N MET A 72 -5.07 -16.29 -7.41
CA MET A 72 -3.95 -17.16 -7.76
C MET A 72 -4.23 -18.03 -8.98
N ASP A 73 -5.46 -18.03 -9.48
CA ASP A 73 -5.78 -18.73 -10.73
C ASP A 73 -5.36 -17.92 -11.96
N ALA A 74 -5.07 -16.63 -11.78
CA ALA A 74 -4.61 -15.74 -12.86
C ALA A 74 -3.11 -15.85 -13.03
N LYS A 75 -2.63 -17.02 -13.34
CA LYS A 75 -1.20 -17.28 -13.53
C LYS A 75 -0.75 -16.86 -14.93
N PRO A 76 0.51 -16.49 -15.08
CA PRO A 76 1.59 -16.44 -14.07
C PRO A 76 1.64 -15.10 -13.32
N ILE A 77 0.82 -14.13 -13.69
CA ILE A 77 0.87 -12.76 -13.14
C ILE A 77 0.68 -12.74 -11.64
N ALA A 78 -0.32 -13.49 -11.16
CA ALA A 78 -0.60 -13.51 -9.71
C ALA A 78 0.58 -14.05 -8.92
N GLY A 79 1.25 -15.08 -9.41
CA GLY A 79 2.42 -15.61 -8.75
C GLY A 79 3.58 -14.64 -8.70
N GLN A 80 3.78 -13.90 -9.79
CA GLN A 80 4.82 -12.88 -9.86
C GLN A 80 4.54 -11.74 -8.88
N LEU A 81 3.29 -11.31 -8.81
CA LEU A 81 2.90 -10.25 -7.89
C LEU A 81 3.03 -10.71 -6.44
N TYR A 82 2.64 -11.94 -6.17
CA TYR A 82 2.77 -12.49 -4.82
C TYR A 82 4.24 -12.40 -4.36
N SER A 83 5.16 -12.78 -5.24
CA SER A 83 6.58 -12.73 -4.93
C SER A 83 7.08 -11.30 -4.75
N LEU A 84 6.58 -10.35 -5.53
CA LEU A 84 6.96 -8.95 -5.39
C LEU A 84 6.48 -8.40 -4.05
N TYR A 85 5.23 -8.69 -3.67
CA TYR A 85 4.72 -8.26 -2.38
C TYR A 85 5.51 -8.87 -1.24
N ASP A 86 5.89 -10.14 -1.39
CA ASP A 86 6.70 -10.82 -0.38
C ASP A 86 8.06 -10.13 -0.23
N TYR A 87 8.67 -9.75 -1.34
CA TYR A 87 9.92 -9.01 -1.33
C TYR A 87 9.76 -7.67 -0.62
N MET A 88 8.68 -6.94 -0.92
CA MET A 88 8.42 -5.66 -0.26
C MET A 88 8.27 -5.82 1.24
N LEU A 89 7.55 -6.86 1.67
CA LEU A 89 7.36 -7.12 3.09
C LEU A 89 8.69 -7.37 3.78
N ARG A 90 9.59 -8.12 3.13
CA ARG A 90 10.91 -8.39 3.69
C ARG A 90 11.75 -7.12 3.78
N GLU A 91 11.71 -6.28 2.74
CA GLU A 91 12.49 -5.03 2.75
C GLU A 91 12.01 -4.08 3.85
N ILE A 92 10.70 -3.99 4.02
CA ILE A 92 10.15 -3.14 5.08
C ILE A 92 10.49 -3.71 6.46
N GLY A 93 10.41 -5.04 6.60
CA GLY A 93 10.81 -5.70 7.85
C GLY A 93 12.27 -5.46 8.19
N ASP A 94 13.15 -5.53 7.20
CA ASP A 94 14.57 -5.23 7.40
C ASP A 94 14.77 -3.79 7.84
N ALA A 95 14.05 -2.86 7.23
CA ALA A 95 14.17 -1.45 7.60
C ALA A 95 13.72 -1.20 9.04
N MET A 96 12.81 -2.01 9.56
CA MET A 96 12.39 -1.88 10.95
C MET A 96 13.44 -2.39 11.93
N CYS A 97 14.16 -3.44 11.54
CA CYS A 97 15.10 -4.11 12.44
C CYS A 97 16.54 -3.63 12.26
N ASN A 98 16.93 -3.35 11.02
CA ASN A 98 18.30 -2.97 10.70
C ASN A 98 18.29 -1.54 10.15
N ARG A 99 18.99 -0.65 10.82
CA ARG A 99 18.95 0.76 10.46
C ARG A 99 19.83 1.13 9.27
N LYS A 100 20.67 0.22 8.83
CA LYS A 100 21.51 0.50 7.68
C LYS A 100 20.68 0.44 6.40
N GLU A 101 20.88 1.42 5.54
CA GLU A 101 20.25 1.48 4.23
C GLU A 101 18.72 1.56 4.28
N ASN A 102 18.17 1.97 5.43
CA ASN A 102 16.70 2.09 5.55
C ASN A 102 16.10 2.96 4.45
N ARG A 103 16.74 4.11 4.20
CA ARG A 103 16.25 5.03 3.18
C ARG A 103 16.23 4.36 1.80
N ALA A 104 17.34 3.70 1.44
CA ALA A 104 17.45 3.07 0.13
C ALA A 104 16.41 1.95 -0.05
N LYS A 105 16.23 1.14 0.98
CA LYS A 105 15.26 0.05 0.92
C LYS A 105 13.84 0.56 0.77
N LEU A 106 13.46 1.54 1.55
CA LEU A 106 12.12 2.09 1.51
C LEU A 106 11.86 2.84 0.21
N GLN A 107 12.85 3.58 -0.30
CA GLN A 107 12.71 4.25 -1.58
C GLN A 107 12.53 3.25 -2.72
N ARG A 108 13.21 2.12 -2.66
CA ARG A 108 13.05 1.08 -3.66
C ARG A 108 11.63 0.51 -3.65
N VAL A 109 11.10 0.25 -2.47
CA VAL A 109 9.72 -0.25 -2.35
C VAL A 109 8.73 0.79 -2.88
N ILE A 110 8.95 2.07 -2.54
CA ILE A 110 8.08 3.13 -3.04
C ILE A 110 8.06 3.15 -4.57
N ARG A 111 9.24 3.07 -5.20
CA ARG A 111 9.31 3.07 -6.66
C ARG A 111 8.61 1.85 -7.26
N MET A 112 8.78 0.69 -6.65
CA MET A 112 8.08 -0.51 -7.12
C MET A 112 6.56 -0.34 -7.06
N LEU A 113 6.08 0.22 -5.96
CA LEU A 113 4.64 0.46 -5.81
C LEU A 113 4.12 1.48 -6.80
N GLN A 114 4.90 2.54 -7.05
CA GLN A 114 4.51 3.56 -8.03
C GLN A 114 4.43 2.98 -9.43
N ASP A 115 5.40 2.15 -9.79
CA ASP A 115 5.41 1.49 -11.10
C ASP A 115 4.24 0.54 -11.26
N LEU A 116 3.96 -0.27 -10.24
CA LEU A 116 2.83 -1.18 -10.26
C LEU A 116 1.51 -0.42 -10.33
N ARG A 117 1.40 0.67 -9.59
CA ARG A 117 0.20 1.48 -9.62
C ARG A 117 -0.08 2.02 -11.01
N THR A 118 0.95 2.48 -11.69
CA THR A 118 0.82 2.96 -13.06
C THR A 118 0.33 1.85 -13.98
N THR A 119 0.89 0.66 -13.82
CA THR A 119 0.49 -0.49 -14.63
C THR A 119 -0.96 -0.89 -14.36
N TRP A 120 -1.35 -0.94 -13.08
CA TRP A 120 -2.71 -1.27 -12.69
C TRP A 120 -3.72 -0.29 -13.26
N ASP A 121 -3.38 0.99 -13.28
CA ASP A 121 -4.28 2.01 -13.81
C ASP A 121 -4.57 1.76 -15.29
N LYS A 122 -3.62 1.18 -16.01
CA LYS A 122 -3.79 0.86 -17.43
C LYS A 122 -4.61 -0.40 -17.69
N ILE A 123 -4.56 -1.36 -16.76
CA ILE A 123 -5.21 -2.65 -16.99
C ILE A 123 -6.23 -3.01 -15.91
N LYS A 124 -6.82 -2.00 -15.30
CA LYS A 124 -7.69 -2.21 -14.14
C LYS A 124 -8.89 -3.10 -14.40
N ASN A 125 -9.27 -3.27 -15.67
CA ASN A 125 -10.41 -4.15 -16.00
C ASN A 125 -10.01 -5.62 -16.14
N THR A 126 -8.70 -5.92 -16.12
CA THR A 126 -8.19 -7.28 -16.29
C THR A 126 -7.34 -7.73 -15.13
N ALA A 127 -7.36 -7.00 -14.04
CA ALA A 127 -6.51 -7.26 -12.88
C ALA A 127 -6.85 -8.61 -12.22
N PRO A 128 -5.83 -9.36 -11.74
CA PRO A 128 -6.05 -10.67 -11.11
C PRO A 128 -6.47 -10.52 -9.64
N VAL A 129 -7.54 -9.76 -9.41
CA VAL A 129 -8.09 -9.54 -8.08
C VAL A 129 -9.37 -10.31 -7.94
N GLU A 130 -9.49 -11.10 -6.89
CA GLU A 130 -10.63 -11.97 -6.68
C GLU A 130 -11.50 -11.60 -5.50
N LYS A 131 -10.98 -10.91 -4.51
CA LYS A 131 -11.78 -10.57 -3.35
C LYS A 131 -12.97 -9.71 -3.75
N ASP A 132 -14.11 -9.98 -3.10
CA ASP A 132 -15.29 -9.20 -3.43
C ASP A 132 -15.12 -7.76 -2.93
N LYS A 133 -15.93 -6.89 -3.53
CA LYS A 133 -15.84 -5.47 -3.27
C LYS A 133 -16.05 -5.11 -1.80
N ARG A 134 -16.95 -5.82 -1.12
CA ARG A 134 -17.24 -5.53 0.28
C ARG A 134 -16.01 -5.72 1.16
N THR A 135 -15.27 -6.80 0.92
CA THR A 135 -14.05 -7.06 1.68
C THR A 135 -13.01 -5.97 1.44
N LEU A 136 -12.83 -5.58 0.17
CA LEU A 136 -11.87 -4.53 -0.17
C LEU A 136 -12.27 -3.18 0.42
N GLU A 137 -13.54 -2.85 0.42
CA GLU A 137 -14.03 -1.62 1.04
C GLU A 137 -13.69 -1.60 2.52
N LYS A 138 -13.94 -2.71 3.20
CA LYS A 138 -13.68 -2.83 4.63
C LYS A 138 -12.19 -2.63 4.93
N LEU A 139 -11.33 -3.26 4.16
CA LEU A 139 -9.89 -3.13 4.35
C LEU A 139 -9.43 -1.70 4.10
N THR A 140 -9.94 -1.09 3.04
CA THR A 140 -9.57 0.27 2.67
C THR A 140 -9.99 1.26 3.74
N LEU A 141 -11.20 1.10 4.28
CA LEU A 141 -11.71 1.98 5.33
C LEU A 141 -10.93 1.84 6.63
N SER A 142 -10.29 0.69 6.86
CA SER A 142 -9.53 0.48 8.08
C SER A 142 -8.09 1.00 7.99
N MET A 143 -7.69 1.49 6.82
CA MET A 143 -6.37 2.12 6.68
C MET A 143 -6.34 3.47 7.38
#